data_28bd993bf60f029c88d0bcf5f0d68a0a
#
_entry.id   28bd993bf60f029c88d0bcf5f0d68a0a
#
_cell.length_a   1.000
_cell.length_b   1.000
_cell.length_c   1.000
_cell.angle_alpha   90.00
_cell.angle_beta   90.00
_cell.angle_gamma   90.00
#
_symmetry.space_group_name_H-M   'P 1'
#
loop_
_entity.id
_entity.type
_entity.pdbx_description
1 polymer ?
#
loop_
_entity_poly.entity_id
_entity_poly.type
_entity_poly.pdbx_seq_one_letter_code
_entity_poly.pdbx_strand_id
1 'polypeptide(L)'
;WWIENTTPKEFRPIIKNAVLAWNEAFEGAGFKNAVECYEQPDSVTWEAEDIRYNVLRWVSSPHPPYGGYGPSFVNPLTGEILGADIMLEFIYLTNRLPLEKLYDVAALDNMQPASTLNYDNCSFGDAMHQNILYGSKMLDAFGFSDIDKDEFMKQALYDLVLHEVGHTFGLNHNFIASQLNTPEQMKDPVLGATVGLTASVMDYTIPNISSDKSKQGLFFDIKPGLYDHWAIQYGYTPTENENKDNVVLQKILAESAKKENRFMNDGDDMRSVGRGIDPRANISDMSDDAIGYAEDNIKMVNNALPKILAKYSTSDQSYHELRSAYLTL
;
A
#
# COMPACT_ATOMS: atom_id res chain seq x y z
N TRP A 1 17.65 -7.01 -5.07
CA TRP A 1 16.71 -7.65 -4.13
C TRP A 1 16.69 -9.14 -4.36
N TRP A 2 16.43 -9.89 -3.27
CA TRP A 2 16.30 -11.34 -3.32
C TRP A 2 14.95 -11.75 -2.72
N ILE A 3 14.16 -12.48 -3.47
CA ILE A 3 12.93 -13.11 -2.97
C ILE A 3 13.35 -14.38 -2.24
N GLU A 4 13.06 -14.48 -0.95
CA GLU A 4 13.38 -15.66 -0.13
C GLU A 4 12.76 -16.94 -0.74
N ASN A 5 13.50 -18.04 -0.70
CA ASN A 5 13.08 -19.30 -1.31
C ASN A 5 11.89 -19.98 -0.59
N THR A 6 11.51 -19.51 0.60
CA THR A 6 10.29 -19.92 1.32
C THR A 6 9.02 -19.30 0.73
N THR A 7 9.14 -18.21 -0.06
CA THR A 7 8.01 -17.55 -0.72
C THR A 7 7.31 -18.51 -1.69
N PRO A 8 5.97 -18.68 -1.62
CA PRO A 8 5.24 -19.51 -2.57
C PRO A 8 5.45 -19.09 -4.02
N LYS A 9 5.60 -20.07 -4.90
CA LYS A 9 6.01 -19.82 -6.30
C LYS A 9 5.03 -18.96 -7.08
N GLU A 10 3.74 -19.05 -6.76
CA GLU A 10 2.66 -18.28 -7.37
C GLU A 10 2.78 -16.76 -7.11
N PHE A 11 3.37 -16.36 -5.98
CA PHE A 11 3.51 -14.94 -5.62
C PHE A 11 4.83 -14.32 -6.09
N ARG A 12 5.87 -15.13 -6.34
CA ARG A 12 7.19 -14.62 -6.73
C ARG A 12 7.16 -13.72 -7.96
N PRO A 13 6.42 -14.02 -9.05
CA PRO A 13 6.35 -13.13 -10.20
C PRO A 13 5.71 -11.77 -9.88
N ILE A 14 4.71 -11.75 -9.00
CA ILE A 14 4.01 -10.52 -8.59
C ILE A 14 5.00 -9.65 -7.80
N ILE A 15 5.64 -10.22 -6.78
CA ILE A 15 6.64 -9.54 -5.95
C ILE A 15 7.79 -9.01 -6.81
N LYS A 16 8.33 -9.86 -7.69
CA LYS A 16 9.41 -9.46 -8.59
C LYS A 16 9.04 -8.27 -9.47
N ASN A 17 7.87 -8.30 -10.07
CA ASN A 17 7.42 -7.24 -10.96
C ASN A 17 7.18 -5.92 -10.20
N ALA A 18 6.65 -5.98 -8.96
CA ALA A 18 6.46 -4.81 -8.12
C ALA A 18 7.81 -4.15 -7.75
N VAL A 19 8.82 -4.95 -7.36
CA VAL A 19 10.17 -4.44 -7.13
C VAL A 19 10.76 -3.78 -8.39
N LEU A 20 10.63 -4.44 -9.54
CA LEU A 20 11.20 -3.95 -10.80
C LEU A 20 10.48 -2.71 -11.35
N ALA A 21 9.22 -2.47 -10.97
CA ALA A 21 8.45 -1.29 -11.38
C ALA A 21 9.12 0.02 -10.96
N TRP A 22 9.88 0.03 -9.87
CA TRP A 22 10.64 1.19 -9.41
C TRP A 22 11.72 1.66 -10.39
N ASN A 23 12.14 0.81 -11.33
CA ASN A 23 13.07 1.25 -12.38
C ASN A 23 12.52 2.42 -13.20
N GLU A 24 11.19 2.53 -13.36
CA GLU A 24 10.56 3.64 -14.08
C GLU A 24 10.87 4.99 -13.38
N ALA A 25 10.79 5.02 -12.04
CA ALA A 25 11.14 6.21 -11.25
C ALA A 25 12.65 6.53 -11.32
N PHE A 26 13.49 5.51 -11.25
CA PHE A 26 14.95 5.69 -11.35
C PHE A 26 15.43 6.11 -12.74
N GLU A 27 14.75 5.73 -13.80
CA GLU A 27 15.05 6.22 -15.16
C GLU A 27 14.85 7.75 -15.24
N GLY A 28 13.84 8.27 -14.57
CA GLY A 28 13.62 9.72 -14.42
C GLY A 28 14.76 10.44 -13.68
N ALA A 29 15.47 9.76 -12.80
CA ALA A 29 16.65 10.26 -12.09
C ALA A 29 17.97 10.04 -12.87
N GLY A 30 17.91 9.42 -14.07
CA GLY A 30 19.06 9.18 -14.94
C GLY A 30 19.72 7.82 -14.79
N PHE A 31 19.12 6.89 -14.05
CA PHE A 31 19.64 5.53 -13.89
C PHE A 31 18.88 4.54 -14.75
N LYS A 32 19.60 3.63 -15.39
CA LYS A 32 19.01 2.54 -16.15
C LYS A 32 19.24 1.22 -15.42
N ASN A 33 18.19 0.43 -15.26
CA ASN A 33 18.23 -0.83 -14.52
C ASN A 33 18.84 -0.65 -13.11
N ALA A 34 18.39 0.35 -12.37
CA ALA A 34 18.86 0.65 -11.02
C ALA A 34 18.47 -0.43 -10.00
N VAL A 35 17.34 -1.09 -10.25
CA VAL A 35 16.78 -2.10 -9.36
C VAL A 35 16.74 -3.44 -10.07
N GLU A 36 17.30 -4.47 -9.43
CA GLU A 36 17.27 -5.86 -9.88
C GLU A 36 16.62 -6.75 -8.82
N CYS A 37 15.93 -7.81 -9.25
CA CYS A 37 15.24 -8.72 -8.36
C CYS A 37 15.46 -10.17 -8.80
N TYR A 38 15.97 -10.99 -7.88
CA TYR A 38 16.33 -12.39 -8.07
C TYR A 38 15.57 -13.29 -7.09
N GLU A 39 15.49 -14.57 -7.38
CA GLU A 39 15.01 -15.57 -6.44
C GLU A 39 16.21 -16.18 -5.71
N GLN A 40 16.10 -16.36 -4.39
CA GLN A 40 17.12 -17.02 -3.60
C GLN A 40 17.22 -18.49 -4.01
N PRO A 41 18.40 -18.97 -4.46
CA PRO A 41 18.58 -20.38 -4.79
C PRO A 41 18.53 -21.26 -3.54
N ASP A 42 17.96 -22.45 -3.64
CA ASP A 42 17.91 -23.41 -2.53
C ASP A 42 19.30 -23.92 -2.08
N SER A 43 20.33 -23.70 -2.92
CA SER A 43 21.71 -24.17 -2.66
C SER A 43 22.57 -23.18 -1.87
N VAL A 44 22.08 -21.96 -1.63
CA VAL A 44 22.87 -20.95 -0.90
C VAL A 44 22.79 -21.17 0.61
N THR A 45 23.81 -20.69 1.32
CA THR A 45 23.94 -20.83 2.79
C THR A 45 23.77 -19.50 3.54
N TRP A 46 23.61 -18.38 2.81
CA TRP A 46 23.29 -17.10 3.44
C TRP A 46 21.81 -17.01 3.77
N GLU A 47 21.50 -16.36 4.85
CA GLU A 47 20.15 -16.14 5.35
C GLU A 47 19.73 -14.67 5.22
N ALA A 48 18.46 -14.38 5.42
CA ALA A 48 17.92 -13.04 5.23
C ALA A 48 18.52 -11.97 6.15
N GLU A 49 19.10 -12.38 7.29
CA GLU A 49 19.78 -11.47 8.23
C GLU A 49 21.18 -11.03 7.76
N ASP A 50 21.66 -11.53 6.62
CA ASP A 50 22.96 -11.15 6.08
C ASP A 50 22.86 -9.81 5.35
N ILE A 51 23.39 -8.74 5.94
CA ILE A 51 23.33 -7.36 5.42
C ILE A 51 23.88 -7.18 4.00
N ARG A 52 24.59 -8.17 3.47
CA ARG A 52 25.06 -8.14 2.07
C ARG A 52 23.97 -8.36 1.05
N TYR A 53 22.79 -8.82 1.47
CA TYR A 53 21.65 -9.14 0.61
C TYR A 53 20.42 -8.39 1.10
N ASN A 54 19.77 -7.65 0.23
CA ASN A 54 18.45 -7.08 0.51
C ASN A 54 17.40 -8.15 0.21
N VAL A 55 16.66 -8.60 1.21
CA VAL A 55 15.77 -9.76 1.10
C VAL A 55 14.31 -9.39 1.32
N LEU A 56 13.45 -9.91 0.44
CA LEU A 56 12.00 -9.94 0.67
C LEU A 56 11.67 -11.28 1.31
N ARG A 57 11.38 -11.26 2.61
CA ARG A 57 11.04 -12.43 3.42
C ARG A 57 9.56 -12.70 3.38
N TRP A 58 9.23 -13.97 3.30
CA TRP A 58 7.86 -14.46 3.44
C TRP A 58 7.66 -15.00 4.86
N VAL A 59 6.90 -14.27 5.67
CA VAL A 59 6.72 -14.57 7.09
C VAL A 59 5.31 -15.11 7.33
N SER A 60 5.18 -16.06 8.26
CA SER A 60 3.90 -16.60 8.68
C SER A 60 3.87 -16.69 10.21
N SER A 61 3.28 -15.70 10.84
CA SER A 61 3.22 -15.58 12.31
C SER A 61 1.81 -15.88 12.81
N PRO A 62 1.64 -16.64 13.91
CA PRO A 62 0.32 -16.87 14.52
C PRO A 62 -0.35 -15.57 14.99
N HIS A 63 0.45 -14.59 15.42
CA HIS A 63 0.03 -13.27 15.87
C HIS A 63 0.99 -12.24 15.26
N PRO A 64 0.82 -11.87 13.99
CA PRO A 64 1.74 -10.96 13.32
C PRO A 64 1.64 -9.56 13.94
N PRO A 65 2.78 -8.93 14.25
CA PRO A 65 2.81 -7.57 14.75
C PRO A 65 2.67 -6.51 13.65
N TYR A 66 2.75 -6.91 12.38
CA TYR A 66 2.67 -6.07 11.17
C TYR A 66 2.17 -6.90 9.99
N GLY A 67 1.66 -6.25 8.95
CA GLY A 67 1.27 -6.91 7.70
C GLY A 67 2.37 -6.85 6.63
N GLY A 68 3.07 -5.72 6.57
CA GLY A 68 4.31 -5.49 5.82
C GLY A 68 5.24 -4.65 6.69
N TYR A 69 6.54 -4.77 6.47
CA TYR A 69 7.55 -3.96 7.14
C TYR A 69 8.83 -3.93 6.30
N GLY A 70 9.23 -2.73 5.85
CA GLY A 70 10.39 -2.49 5.00
C GLY A 70 11.45 -1.59 5.64
N PRO A 71 12.20 -2.06 6.67
CA PRO A 71 13.24 -1.27 7.30
C PRO A 71 14.45 -1.10 6.39
N SER A 72 15.08 0.07 6.45
CA SER A 72 16.39 0.34 5.87
C SER A 72 17.42 0.58 6.95
N PHE A 73 18.66 0.14 6.69
CA PHE A 73 19.83 0.37 7.55
C PHE A 73 20.61 1.56 7.00
N VAL A 74 20.55 2.68 7.70
CA VAL A 74 21.10 3.96 7.22
C VAL A 74 22.36 4.31 7.99
N ASN A 75 23.39 4.73 7.28
CA ASN A 75 24.58 5.32 7.89
C ASN A 75 24.21 6.69 8.52
N PRO A 76 24.28 6.85 9.84
CA PRO A 76 23.84 8.07 10.51
C PRO A 76 24.67 9.31 10.18
N LEU A 77 25.87 9.13 9.61
CA LEU A 77 26.76 10.23 9.25
C LEU A 77 26.51 10.76 7.83
N THR A 78 26.04 9.91 6.92
CA THR A 78 25.94 10.26 5.49
C THR A 78 24.52 10.19 4.95
N GLY A 79 23.61 9.46 5.65
CA GLY A 79 22.28 9.15 5.12
C GLY A 79 22.27 8.02 4.08
N GLU A 80 23.43 7.42 3.78
CA GLU A 80 23.52 6.31 2.83
C GLU A 80 22.76 5.09 3.33
N ILE A 81 21.91 4.50 2.51
CA ILE A 81 21.21 3.25 2.80
C ILE A 81 22.18 2.10 2.52
N LEU A 82 22.58 1.39 3.58
CA LEU A 82 23.57 0.31 3.55
C LEU A 82 22.93 -1.03 3.19
N GLY A 83 21.67 -1.20 3.48
CA GLY A 83 20.90 -2.41 3.23
C GLY A 83 19.45 -2.20 3.64
N ALA A 84 18.58 -3.10 3.19
CA ALA A 84 17.17 -3.09 3.55
C ALA A 84 16.57 -4.48 3.42
N ASP A 85 15.66 -4.83 4.31
CA ASP A 85 14.87 -6.06 4.25
C ASP A 85 13.39 -5.73 4.25
N ILE A 86 12.60 -6.59 3.63
CA ILE A 86 11.15 -6.46 3.61
C ILE A 86 10.55 -7.75 4.13
N MET A 87 9.67 -7.62 5.11
CA MET A 87 8.90 -8.73 5.65
C MET A 87 7.46 -8.63 5.17
N LEU A 88 7.00 -9.66 4.47
CA LEU A 88 5.63 -9.79 3.97
C LEU A 88 4.92 -10.86 4.78
N GLU A 89 3.89 -10.48 5.53
CA GLU A 89 3.17 -11.41 6.40
C GLU A 89 2.04 -12.11 5.65
N PHE A 90 2.18 -13.42 5.49
CA PHE A 90 1.27 -14.26 4.70
C PHE A 90 -0.17 -14.26 5.21
N ILE A 91 -0.37 -14.19 6.52
CA ILE A 91 -1.71 -14.28 7.13
C ILE A 91 -2.63 -13.16 6.64
N TYR A 92 -2.09 -11.97 6.39
CA TYR A 92 -2.85 -10.84 5.86
C TYR A 92 -3.38 -11.10 4.45
N LEU A 93 -2.66 -11.89 3.65
CA LEU A 93 -3.08 -12.23 2.28
C LEU A 93 -4.08 -13.39 2.22
N THR A 94 -4.13 -14.25 3.24
CA THR A 94 -4.93 -15.48 3.20
C THR A 94 -6.22 -15.47 4.00
N ASN A 95 -6.63 -14.32 4.57
CA ASN A 95 -7.80 -14.21 5.45
C ASN A 95 -7.81 -15.21 6.63
N ARG A 96 -6.64 -15.69 7.06
CA ARG A 96 -6.50 -16.66 8.17
C ARG A 96 -6.37 -15.99 9.54
N LEU A 97 -6.42 -14.66 9.63
CA LEU A 97 -6.51 -14.00 10.93
C LEU A 97 -7.78 -14.48 11.64
N PRO A 98 -7.67 -14.92 12.89
CA PRO A 98 -8.85 -15.15 13.71
C PRO A 98 -9.64 -13.84 13.74
N LEU A 99 -10.90 -13.91 13.34
CA LEU A 99 -11.86 -12.79 13.39
C LEU A 99 -11.92 -12.10 14.75
N GLU A 100 -11.48 -12.79 15.81
CA GLU A 100 -11.31 -12.26 17.17
C GLU A 100 -10.50 -10.97 17.25
N LYS A 101 -9.40 -10.85 16.50
CA LYS A 101 -8.60 -9.60 16.46
C LYS A 101 -9.31 -8.43 15.80
N LEU A 102 -10.11 -8.67 14.78
CA LEU A 102 -10.97 -7.64 14.18
C LEU A 102 -11.99 -7.10 15.19
N TYR A 103 -12.44 -7.95 16.14
CA TYR A 103 -13.37 -7.56 17.18
C TYR A 103 -12.69 -6.89 18.35
N ASP A 104 -11.46 -7.23 18.69
CA ASP A 104 -10.68 -6.55 19.72
C ASP A 104 -10.36 -5.11 19.33
N VAL A 105 -10.14 -4.84 18.03
CA VAL A 105 -9.99 -3.48 17.50
C VAL A 105 -11.33 -2.73 17.47
N ALA A 106 -12.45 -3.43 17.23
CA ALA A 106 -13.80 -2.85 17.24
C ALA A 106 -14.42 -2.77 18.65
N ALA A 107 -13.89 -3.47 19.64
CA ALA A 107 -14.28 -3.34 21.02
C ALA A 107 -13.62 -2.09 21.62
N LEU A 108 -14.35 -1.00 21.62
CA LEU A 108 -13.96 0.35 22.09
C LEU A 108 -13.37 0.41 23.53
N ASP A 109 -13.44 -0.69 24.29
CA ASP A 109 -12.96 -0.77 25.68
C ASP A 109 -11.44 -1.00 25.81
N ASN A 110 -10.73 -1.35 24.72
CA ASN A 110 -9.28 -1.59 24.73
C ASN A 110 -8.48 -0.64 23.82
N MET A 111 -9.04 0.50 23.45
CA MET A 111 -8.25 1.55 22.81
C MET A 111 -7.20 2.05 23.81
N GLN A 112 -6.00 1.47 23.73
CA GLN A 112 -4.83 2.12 24.32
C GLN A 112 -4.77 3.54 23.75
N PRO A 113 -4.52 4.55 24.58
CA PRO A 113 -4.39 5.91 24.08
C PRO A 113 -3.37 5.94 22.95
N ALA A 114 -3.62 6.74 21.92
CA ALA A 114 -2.74 6.91 20.74
C ALA A 114 -1.27 7.21 21.08
N SER A 115 -0.96 7.49 22.36
CA SER A 115 0.39 7.69 22.88
C SER A 115 1.26 6.41 22.88
N THR A 116 0.70 5.23 22.61
CA THR A 116 1.45 3.96 22.50
C THR A 116 1.60 3.46 21.07
N LEU A 117 1.07 4.17 20.08
CA LEU A 117 1.40 3.91 18.69
C LEU A 117 2.87 4.29 18.49
N ASN A 118 3.72 3.28 18.34
CA ASN A 118 5.07 3.48 17.87
C ASN A 118 4.96 4.01 16.44
N TYR A 119 5.21 5.29 16.24
CA TYR A 119 5.24 5.94 14.93
C TYR A 119 6.33 5.39 14.00
N ASP A 120 7.19 4.52 14.51
CA ASP A 120 8.29 3.90 13.77
C ASP A 120 7.88 2.65 12.97
N ASN A 121 6.64 2.17 13.11
CA ASN A 121 6.15 0.98 12.42
C ASN A 121 5.13 1.35 11.34
N CYS A 122 5.44 1.01 10.09
CA CYS A 122 4.49 1.07 8.99
C CYS A 122 3.27 0.17 9.30
N SER A 123 2.06 0.74 9.31
CA SER A 123 0.81 0.01 9.50
C SER A 123 0.07 -0.28 8.20
N PHE A 124 0.72 -0.08 7.05
CA PHE A 124 0.12 -0.29 5.74
C PHE A 124 -0.38 -1.71 5.54
N GLY A 125 0.37 -2.71 5.97
CA GLY A 125 -0.06 -4.10 5.89
C GLY A 125 -1.35 -4.37 6.68
N ASP A 126 -1.55 -3.75 7.84
CA ASP A 126 -2.79 -3.85 8.60
C ASP A 126 -3.95 -3.16 7.86
N ALA A 127 -3.72 -1.98 7.28
CA ALA A 127 -4.69 -1.29 6.43
C ALA A 127 -5.03 -2.13 5.20
N MET A 128 -4.03 -2.69 4.52
CA MET A 128 -4.20 -3.57 3.37
C MET A 128 -5.03 -4.81 3.71
N HIS A 129 -4.81 -5.41 4.89
CA HIS A 129 -5.64 -6.53 5.34
C HIS A 129 -7.12 -6.14 5.46
N GLN A 130 -7.42 -4.99 6.10
CA GLN A 130 -8.79 -4.47 6.18
C GLN A 130 -9.38 -4.24 4.78
N ASN A 131 -8.60 -3.66 3.88
CA ASN A 131 -8.96 -3.41 2.50
C ASN A 131 -9.28 -4.70 1.74
N ILE A 132 -8.50 -5.76 1.95
CA ILE A 132 -8.73 -7.08 1.35
C ILE A 132 -10.04 -7.69 1.86
N LEU A 133 -10.30 -7.63 3.17
CA LEU A 133 -11.54 -8.13 3.75
C LEU A 133 -12.76 -7.37 3.20
N TYR A 134 -12.73 -6.04 3.26
CA TYR A 134 -13.76 -5.17 2.72
C TYR A 134 -13.99 -5.43 1.23
N GLY A 135 -12.94 -5.34 0.43
CA GLY A 135 -13.00 -5.51 -1.01
C GLY A 135 -13.56 -6.88 -1.41
N SER A 136 -13.12 -7.96 -0.77
CA SER A 136 -13.63 -9.32 -1.02
C SER A 136 -15.15 -9.40 -0.82
N LYS A 137 -15.68 -8.77 0.25
CA LYS A 137 -17.13 -8.74 0.51
C LYS A 137 -17.88 -7.90 -0.52
N MET A 138 -17.30 -6.76 -0.91
CA MET A 138 -17.90 -5.91 -1.95
C MET A 138 -17.91 -6.60 -3.30
N LEU A 139 -16.81 -7.23 -3.72
CA LEU A 139 -16.75 -8.00 -4.97
C LEU A 139 -17.77 -9.14 -4.99
N ASP A 140 -17.93 -9.84 -3.88
CA ASP A 140 -18.97 -10.85 -3.72
C ASP A 140 -20.37 -10.28 -3.85
N ALA A 141 -20.67 -9.17 -3.16
CA ALA A 141 -21.99 -8.54 -3.18
C ALA A 141 -22.39 -8.03 -4.57
N PHE A 142 -21.43 -7.54 -5.34
CA PHE A 142 -21.65 -7.07 -6.70
C PHE A 142 -21.47 -8.17 -7.76
N GLY A 143 -21.16 -9.40 -7.36
CA GLY A 143 -21.10 -10.58 -8.21
C GLY A 143 -19.93 -10.55 -9.19
N PHE A 144 -18.78 -10.04 -8.79
CA PHE A 144 -17.54 -10.16 -9.54
C PHE A 144 -17.13 -11.61 -9.72
N SER A 145 -16.47 -11.93 -10.82
CA SER A 145 -15.99 -13.28 -11.11
C SER A 145 -14.80 -13.68 -10.22
N ASP A 146 -14.49 -14.96 -10.18
CA ASP A 146 -13.29 -15.42 -9.47
C ASP A 146 -12.01 -14.87 -10.11
N ILE A 147 -12.01 -14.62 -11.42
CA ILE A 147 -10.89 -13.98 -12.12
C ILE A 147 -10.69 -12.54 -11.62
N ASP A 148 -11.78 -11.78 -11.43
CA ASP A 148 -11.69 -10.41 -10.90
C ASP A 148 -11.16 -10.41 -9.46
N LYS A 149 -11.57 -11.40 -8.64
CA LYS A 149 -11.10 -11.56 -7.26
C LYS A 149 -9.62 -11.94 -7.19
N ASP A 150 -9.17 -12.82 -8.10
CA ASP A 150 -7.76 -13.16 -8.24
C ASP A 150 -6.94 -11.93 -8.62
N GLU A 151 -7.45 -11.11 -9.54
CA GLU A 151 -6.78 -9.87 -9.96
C GLU A 151 -6.75 -8.85 -8.83
N PHE A 152 -7.83 -8.70 -8.07
CA PHE A 152 -7.89 -7.88 -6.87
C PHE A 152 -6.80 -8.26 -5.85
N MET A 153 -6.65 -9.56 -5.56
CA MET A 153 -5.63 -10.05 -4.64
C MET A 153 -4.20 -9.83 -5.16
N LYS A 154 -3.99 -10.00 -6.47
CA LYS A 154 -2.69 -9.73 -7.09
C LYS A 154 -2.31 -8.26 -7.01
N GLN A 155 -3.25 -7.35 -7.29
CA GLN A 155 -3.02 -5.92 -7.19
C GLN A 155 -2.78 -5.50 -5.73
N ALA A 156 -3.50 -6.05 -4.76
CA ALA A 156 -3.27 -5.79 -3.34
C ALA A 156 -1.86 -6.20 -2.89
N LEU A 157 -1.38 -7.38 -3.30
CA LEU A 157 -0.01 -7.80 -3.01
C LEU A 157 1.02 -6.92 -3.74
N TYR A 158 0.71 -6.55 -4.97
CA TYR A 158 1.59 -5.71 -5.78
C TYR A 158 1.79 -4.34 -5.13
N ASP A 159 0.70 -3.70 -4.72
CA ASP A 159 0.67 -2.40 -4.05
C ASP A 159 1.41 -2.44 -2.70
N LEU A 160 1.15 -3.48 -1.89
CA LEU A 160 1.90 -3.70 -0.65
C LEU A 160 3.42 -3.77 -0.89
N VAL A 161 3.85 -4.53 -1.89
CA VAL A 161 5.29 -4.64 -2.21
C VAL A 161 5.85 -3.32 -2.74
N LEU A 162 5.12 -2.60 -3.58
CA LEU A 162 5.53 -1.25 -4.03
C LEU A 162 5.76 -0.33 -2.84
N HIS A 163 4.82 -0.29 -1.91
CA HIS A 163 4.88 0.55 -0.71
C HIS A 163 6.11 0.24 0.15
N GLU A 164 6.28 -1.03 0.54
CA GLU A 164 7.40 -1.44 1.40
C GLU A 164 8.76 -1.23 0.73
N VAL A 165 8.84 -1.46 -0.60
CA VAL A 165 10.05 -1.14 -1.37
C VAL A 165 10.31 0.37 -1.39
N GLY A 166 9.28 1.19 -1.47
CA GLY A 166 9.39 2.64 -1.39
C GLY A 166 10.07 3.10 -0.10
N HIS A 167 9.71 2.53 1.04
CA HIS A 167 10.39 2.81 2.32
C HIS A 167 11.89 2.48 2.27
N THR A 168 12.26 1.41 1.60
CA THR A 168 13.67 1.01 1.48
C THR A 168 14.50 1.94 0.58
N PHE A 169 13.85 2.78 -0.21
CA PHE A 169 14.47 3.88 -0.94
C PHE A 169 14.45 5.22 -0.18
N GLY A 170 14.00 5.21 1.08
CA GLY A 170 13.97 6.40 1.94
C GLY A 170 12.71 7.25 1.80
N LEU A 171 11.65 6.75 1.14
CA LEU A 171 10.39 7.46 1.06
C LEU A 171 9.61 7.33 2.37
N ASN A 172 9.02 8.43 2.81
CA ASN A 172 8.06 8.47 3.90
C ASN A 172 6.62 8.37 3.38
N HIS A 173 5.66 8.08 4.26
CA HIS A 173 4.25 8.14 3.92
C HIS A 173 3.86 9.49 3.33
N ASN A 174 2.92 9.48 2.39
CA ASN A 174 2.40 10.69 1.75
C ASN A 174 0.87 10.67 1.67
N PHE A 175 0.21 11.03 2.78
CA PHE A 175 -1.24 10.94 2.98
C PHE A 175 -2.08 12.03 2.27
N ILE A 176 -1.52 12.76 1.34
CA ILE A 176 -2.27 13.64 0.43
C ILE A 176 -2.25 13.10 -1.01
N ALA A 177 -1.55 12.02 -1.27
CA ALA A 177 -1.36 11.49 -2.61
C ALA A 177 -2.65 10.90 -3.19
N SER A 178 -3.58 10.42 -2.35
CA SER A 178 -4.93 9.98 -2.73
C SER A 178 -5.73 11.04 -3.51
N GLN A 179 -5.41 12.33 -3.33
CA GLN A 179 -6.15 13.44 -3.95
C GLN A 179 -5.67 13.80 -5.37
N LEU A 180 -5.07 12.85 -6.10
CA LEU A 180 -4.60 13.08 -7.46
C LEU A 180 -5.76 13.19 -8.46
N ASN A 181 -6.65 12.23 -8.47
CA ASN A 181 -7.67 12.01 -9.49
C ASN A 181 -9.08 12.37 -9.00
N THR A 182 -9.97 12.70 -9.94
CA THR A 182 -11.41 12.81 -9.63
C THR A 182 -12.06 11.42 -9.51
N PRO A 183 -13.25 11.30 -8.87
CA PRO A 183 -13.97 10.03 -8.78
C PRO A 183 -14.28 9.38 -10.14
N GLU A 184 -14.49 10.19 -11.19
CA GLU A 184 -14.72 9.70 -12.55
C GLU A 184 -13.44 9.17 -13.18
N GLN A 185 -12.33 9.86 -12.98
CA GLN A 185 -11.01 9.45 -13.50
C GLN A 185 -10.56 8.11 -12.92
N MET A 186 -10.86 7.85 -11.66
CA MET A 186 -10.50 6.59 -11.00
C MET A 186 -11.23 5.36 -11.59
N LYS A 187 -12.34 5.57 -12.29
CA LYS A 187 -13.09 4.53 -13.00
C LYS A 187 -12.53 4.23 -14.39
N ASP A 188 -11.54 5.01 -14.85
CA ASP A 188 -10.90 4.80 -16.14
C ASP A 188 -9.70 3.86 -16.00
N PRO A 189 -9.77 2.62 -16.52
CA PRO A 189 -8.69 1.65 -16.40
C PRO A 189 -7.42 2.08 -17.14
N VAL A 190 -7.55 2.88 -18.20
CA VAL A 190 -6.39 3.37 -18.96
C VAL A 190 -5.64 4.43 -18.14
N LEU A 191 -6.37 5.34 -17.50
CA LEU A 191 -5.77 6.37 -16.67
C LEU A 191 -5.07 5.74 -15.45
N GLY A 192 -5.72 4.82 -14.74
CA GLY A 192 -5.11 4.11 -13.63
C GLY A 192 -3.82 3.38 -14.03
N ALA A 193 -3.80 2.71 -15.17
CA ALA A 193 -2.61 2.01 -15.67
C ALA A 193 -1.48 2.95 -16.14
N THR A 194 -1.79 4.17 -16.56
CA THR A 194 -0.81 5.11 -17.12
C THR A 194 -0.31 6.14 -16.11
N VAL A 195 -1.22 6.71 -15.31
CA VAL A 195 -0.93 7.77 -14.34
C VAL A 195 -0.82 7.22 -12.92
N GLY A 196 -1.58 6.18 -12.58
CA GLY A 196 -1.80 5.68 -11.23
C GLY A 196 -3.15 6.11 -10.67
N LEU A 197 -3.65 5.43 -9.65
CA LEU A 197 -4.84 5.85 -8.90
C LEU A 197 -4.50 7.01 -7.99
N THR A 198 -3.30 7.01 -7.44
CA THR A 198 -2.78 8.02 -6.52
C THR A 198 -1.48 8.65 -7.05
N ALA A 199 -1.05 9.75 -6.43
CA ALA A 199 0.22 10.38 -6.75
C ALA A 199 1.42 9.61 -6.18
N SER A 200 1.21 8.78 -5.17
CA SER A 200 2.26 8.03 -4.49
C SER A 200 1.72 6.73 -3.90
N VAL A 201 2.46 5.65 -4.08
CA VAL A 201 2.19 4.37 -3.42
C VAL A 201 2.47 4.41 -1.92
N MET A 202 2.96 5.53 -1.41
CA MET A 202 3.22 5.74 0.03
C MET A 202 1.99 6.25 0.79
N ASP A 203 0.80 6.28 0.18
CA ASP A 203 -0.48 6.58 0.82
C ASP A 203 -1.18 5.30 1.31
N TYR A 204 -2.08 5.43 2.27
CA TYR A 204 -2.92 4.34 2.79
C TYR A 204 -4.34 4.47 2.26
N THR A 205 -4.52 4.10 1.02
CA THR A 205 -5.81 4.22 0.32
C THR A 205 -6.72 3.02 0.53
N ILE A 206 -8.00 3.19 0.27
CA ILE A 206 -8.95 2.09 0.18
C ILE A 206 -8.97 1.51 -1.25
N PRO A 207 -9.41 0.25 -1.45
CA PRO A 207 -9.51 -0.30 -2.79
C PRO A 207 -10.54 0.46 -3.64
N ASN A 208 -10.17 0.76 -4.87
CA ASN A 208 -11.04 1.39 -5.83
C ASN A 208 -12.03 0.37 -6.42
N ILE A 209 -13.22 0.30 -5.88
CA ILE A 209 -14.26 -0.64 -6.29
C ILE A 209 -15.44 0.10 -6.93
N SER A 210 -15.92 -0.40 -8.06
CA SER A 210 -17.14 0.08 -8.71
C SER A 210 -18.29 -0.91 -8.50
N SER A 211 -19.48 -0.41 -8.17
CA SER A 211 -20.71 -1.23 -8.18
C SER A 211 -21.13 -1.63 -9.60
N ASP A 212 -20.66 -0.93 -10.61
CA ASP A 212 -20.83 -1.23 -12.03
C ASP A 212 -19.52 -1.82 -12.58
N LYS A 213 -19.48 -3.13 -12.77
CA LYS A 213 -18.32 -3.85 -13.28
C LYS A 213 -17.77 -3.32 -14.61
N SER A 214 -18.63 -2.78 -15.45
CA SER A 214 -18.23 -2.22 -16.75
C SER A 214 -17.39 -0.93 -16.60
N LYS A 215 -17.38 -0.35 -15.40
CA LYS A 215 -16.64 0.85 -15.01
C LYS A 215 -15.57 0.54 -13.96
N GLN A 216 -15.24 -0.72 -13.76
CA GLN A 216 -14.16 -1.10 -12.86
C GLN A 216 -12.82 -0.76 -13.50
N GLY A 217 -12.07 0.17 -12.91
CA GLY A 217 -10.66 0.43 -13.20
C GLY A 217 -9.75 -0.51 -12.40
N LEU A 218 -8.53 -0.08 -12.14
CA LEU A 218 -7.64 -0.78 -11.21
C LEU A 218 -8.24 -0.78 -9.80
N PHE A 219 -7.97 -1.82 -9.03
CA PHE A 219 -8.35 -1.91 -7.63
C PHE A 219 -7.35 -1.20 -6.71
N PHE A 220 -6.07 -1.31 -7.04
CA PHE A 220 -4.94 -0.74 -6.31
C PHE A 220 -3.91 -0.19 -7.30
N ASP A 221 -2.94 0.57 -6.82
CA ASP A 221 -1.83 1.02 -7.64
C ASP A 221 -0.90 -0.14 -8.05
N ILE A 222 -0.43 -0.11 -9.29
CA ILE A 222 0.43 -1.16 -9.86
C ILE A 222 1.75 -0.59 -10.39
N LYS A 223 2.08 0.65 -10.02
CA LYS A 223 3.32 1.34 -10.38
C LYS A 223 3.58 2.50 -9.42
N PRO A 224 4.83 2.95 -9.27
CA PRO A 224 5.13 4.20 -8.56
C PRO A 224 4.36 5.37 -9.15
N GLY A 225 3.82 6.23 -8.30
CA GLY A 225 3.07 7.42 -8.71
C GLY A 225 3.95 8.58 -9.14
N LEU A 226 3.32 9.67 -9.59
CA LEU A 226 4.03 10.86 -10.06
C LEU A 226 4.88 11.51 -8.97
N TYR A 227 4.39 11.53 -7.72
CA TYR A 227 5.18 11.98 -6.58
C TYR A 227 6.40 11.11 -6.36
N ASP A 228 6.25 9.79 -6.45
CA ASP A 228 7.35 8.84 -6.22
C ASP A 228 8.48 9.07 -7.24
N HIS A 229 8.13 9.29 -8.50
CA HIS A 229 9.09 9.67 -9.54
C HIS A 229 9.85 10.95 -9.20
N TRP A 230 9.12 11.98 -8.73
CA TRP A 230 9.72 13.25 -8.35
C TRP A 230 10.60 13.13 -7.10
N ALA A 231 10.16 12.35 -6.10
CA ALA A 231 10.92 12.11 -4.87
C ALA A 231 12.20 11.30 -5.14
N ILE A 232 12.16 10.30 -6.01
CA ILE A 232 13.35 9.57 -6.46
C ILE A 232 14.30 10.48 -7.24
N GLN A 233 13.79 11.37 -8.10
CA GLN A 233 14.64 12.38 -8.76
C GLN A 233 15.35 13.28 -7.73
N TYR A 234 14.63 13.73 -6.71
CA TYR A 234 15.22 14.57 -5.66
C TYR A 234 16.31 13.85 -4.87
N GLY A 235 16.06 12.59 -4.48
CA GLY A 235 16.98 11.81 -3.66
C GLY A 235 18.17 11.22 -4.41
N TYR A 236 18.05 10.97 -5.70
CA TYR A 236 18.99 10.12 -6.42
C TYR A 236 19.61 10.75 -7.68
N THR A 237 19.14 11.92 -8.17
CA THR A 237 19.75 12.53 -9.35
C THR A 237 21.23 12.81 -9.12
N PRO A 238 22.16 12.22 -9.91
CA PRO A 238 23.58 12.40 -9.70
C PRO A 238 23.99 13.82 -10.08
N THR A 239 24.89 14.37 -9.29
CA THR A 239 25.49 15.69 -9.56
C THR A 239 27.01 15.55 -9.73
N GLU A 240 27.63 16.49 -10.45
CA GLU A 240 29.07 16.41 -10.73
C GLU A 240 29.93 16.74 -9.50
N ASN A 241 29.40 17.53 -8.57
CA ASN A 241 30.05 17.93 -7.33
C ASN A 241 29.08 18.67 -6.41
N GLU A 242 29.40 18.75 -5.13
CA GLU A 242 28.59 19.41 -4.08
C GLU A 242 28.17 20.85 -4.40
N ASN A 243 28.99 21.61 -5.13
CA ASN A 243 28.63 22.99 -5.51
C ASN A 243 27.47 23.04 -6.53
N LYS A 244 27.26 21.98 -7.29
CA LYS A 244 26.16 21.87 -8.26
C LYS A 244 24.91 21.25 -7.66
N ASP A 245 25.03 20.52 -6.54
CA ASP A 245 23.92 19.87 -5.87
C ASP A 245 22.78 20.85 -5.61
N ASN A 246 23.06 21.95 -4.95
CA ASN A 246 22.06 22.98 -4.64
C ASN A 246 21.30 23.48 -5.89
N VAL A 247 21.99 23.64 -7.01
CA VAL A 247 21.35 24.13 -8.25
C VAL A 247 20.42 23.10 -8.83
N VAL A 248 20.84 21.83 -8.85
CA VAL A 248 20.03 20.70 -9.36
C VAL A 248 18.83 20.48 -8.46
N LEU A 249 19.05 20.38 -7.13
CA LEU A 249 18.00 20.16 -6.15
C LEU A 249 16.97 21.30 -6.14
N GLN A 250 17.39 22.56 -6.21
CA GLN A 250 16.48 23.71 -6.29
C GLN A 250 15.62 23.67 -7.55
N LYS A 251 16.16 23.19 -8.68
CA LYS A 251 15.38 23.01 -9.90
C LYS A 251 14.30 21.94 -9.74
N ILE A 252 14.63 20.82 -9.11
CA ILE A 252 13.67 19.74 -8.82
C ILE A 252 12.61 20.26 -7.82
N LEU A 253 13.04 20.92 -6.74
CA LEU A 253 12.16 21.49 -5.72
C LEU A 253 11.22 22.59 -6.25
N ALA A 254 11.57 23.28 -7.32
CA ALA A 254 10.68 24.27 -7.96
C ALA A 254 9.35 23.64 -8.44
N GLU A 255 9.33 22.34 -8.66
CA GLU A 255 8.15 21.58 -9.06
C GLU A 255 7.24 21.14 -7.87
N SER A 256 7.67 21.37 -6.61
CA SER A 256 6.95 20.91 -5.40
C SER A 256 5.54 21.50 -5.24
N ALA A 257 5.25 22.63 -5.88
CA ALA A 257 3.92 23.25 -5.84
C ALA A 257 2.89 22.59 -6.76
N LYS A 258 3.30 21.69 -7.64
CA LYS A 258 2.37 20.95 -8.50
C LYS A 258 1.48 20.04 -7.66
N LYS A 259 0.25 19.80 -8.12
CA LYS A 259 -0.73 18.95 -7.42
C LYS A 259 -0.17 17.55 -7.14
N GLU A 260 0.44 16.95 -8.14
CA GLU A 260 1.03 15.61 -8.10
C GLU A 260 2.26 15.48 -7.19
N ASN A 261 2.93 16.59 -6.86
CA ASN A 261 4.14 16.60 -6.04
C ASN A 261 3.88 17.03 -4.59
N ARG A 262 2.61 17.15 -4.18
CA ARG A 262 2.26 17.49 -2.79
C ARG A 262 2.70 16.39 -1.85
N PHE A 263 3.09 16.81 -0.64
CA PHE A 263 3.57 15.90 0.39
C PHE A 263 3.00 16.30 1.76
N MET A 264 2.41 15.33 2.43
CA MET A 264 2.00 15.41 3.83
C MET A 264 2.20 14.04 4.48
N ASN A 265 2.94 14.01 5.59
CA ASN A 265 3.32 12.75 6.25
C ASN A 265 2.51 12.48 7.53
N ASP A 266 2.93 11.49 8.30
CA ASP A 266 2.31 11.07 9.56
C ASP A 266 2.17 12.18 10.62
N GLY A 267 2.97 13.24 10.52
CA GLY A 267 2.87 14.41 11.39
C GLY A 267 1.72 15.35 11.05
N ASP A 268 1.24 15.29 9.81
CA ASP A 268 0.19 16.16 9.26
C ASP A 268 -1.19 15.48 9.31
N ASP A 269 -1.23 14.17 9.50
CA ASP A 269 -2.41 13.34 9.41
C ASP A 269 -3.38 13.57 10.59
N MET A 270 -4.68 13.47 10.29
CA MET A 270 -5.78 13.76 11.22
C MET A 270 -5.98 12.70 12.32
N ARG A 271 -5.32 11.53 12.23
CA ARG A 271 -5.39 10.49 13.28
C ARG A 271 -4.67 10.88 14.55
N SER A 272 -3.66 11.71 14.45
CA SER A 272 -2.85 12.12 15.60
C SER A 272 -3.56 13.18 16.42
N VAL A 273 -4.05 12.83 17.61
CA VAL A 273 -4.70 13.77 18.53
C VAL A 273 -3.77 14.93 18.84
N GLY A 274 -4.17 16.14 18.45
CA GLY A 274 -3.43 17.38 18.68
C GLY A 274 -2.26 17.64 17.74
N ARG A 275 -2.09 16.83 16.67
CA ARG A 275 -1.05 17.02 15.64
C ARG A 275 -1.61 17.20 14.25
N GLY A 276 -2.72 16.56 13.91
CA GLY A 276 -3.37 16.70 12.61
C GLY A 276 -3.75 18.16 12.35
N ILE A 277 -3.17 18.78 11.35
CA ILE A 277 -3.37 20.18 11.02
C ILE A 277 -4.03 20.38 9.67
N ASP A 278 -4.02 19.37 8.81
CA ASP A 278 -4.59 19.46 7.49
C ASP A 278 -5.56 18.28 7.21
N PRO A 279 -6.86 18.56 6.99
CA PRO A 279 -7.86 17.51 6.72
C PRO A 279 -7.66 16.81 5.37
N ARG A 280 -6.72 17.27 4.54
CA ARG A 280 -6.35 16.61 3.30
C ARG A 280 -5.32 15.52 3.48
N ALA A 281 -4.61 15.50 4.63
CA ALA A 281 -3.71 14.43 5.02
C ALA A 281 -4.51 13.39 5.82
N ASN A 282 -5.01 12.38 5.16
CA ASN A 282 -5.85 11.36 5.79
C ASN A 282 -5.57 9.98 5.19
N ILE A 283 -5.88 8.94 5.95
CA ILE A 283 -5.84 7.56 5.45
C ILE A 283 -7.24 7.09 5.10
N SER A 284 -7.33 6.06 4.28
CA SER A 284 -8.60 5.43 3.89
C SER A 284 -9.54 6.38 3.15
N ASP A 285 -8.99 7.39 2.51
CA ASP A 285 -9.69 8.26 1.57
C ASP A 285 -9.21 8.02 0.14
N MET A 286 -9.87 8.62 -0.80
CA MET A 286 -9.57 8.58 -2.23
C MET A 286 -10.17 9.78 -2.94
N SER A 287 -9.55 10.18 -4.04
CA SER A 287 -9.95 11.24 -4.96
C SER A 287 -9.80 12.67 -4.42
N ASP A 288 -9.78 13.64 -5.32
CA ASP A 288 -9.74 15.08 -4.97
C ASP A 288 -11.09 15.61 -4.44
N ASP A 289 -12.13 14.80 -4.52
CA ASP A 289 -13.41 14.96 -3.81
C ASP A 289 -13.59 13.82 -2.81
N ALA A 290 -12.80 13.82 -1.73
CA ALA A 290 -12.82 12.79 -0.70
C ALA A 290 -14.21 12.63 -0.03
N ILE A 291 -14.96 13.73 0.11
CA ILE A 291 -16.31 13.70 0.69
C ILE A 291 -17.29 13.00 -0.27
N GLY A 292 -17.34 13.42 -1.53
CA GLY A 292 -18.18 12.79 -2.54
C GLY A 292 -17.85 11.32 -2.73
N TYR A 293 -16.55 10.98 -2.71
CA TYR A 293 -16.09 9.59 -2.78
C TYR A 293 -16.56 8.77 -1.56
N ALA A 294 -16.45 9.31 -0.35
CA ALA A 294 -16.94 8.67 0.86
C ALA A 294 -18.47 8.47 0.84
N GLU A 295 -19.25 9.47 0.39
CA GLU A 295 -20.70 9.33 0.23
C GLU A 295 -21.07 8.23 -0.77
N ASP A 296 -20.34 8.10 -1.87
CA ASP A 296 -20.56 7.05 -2.86
C ASP A 296 -20.21 5.66 -2.30
N ASN A 297 -19.15 5.54 -1.51
CA ASN A 297 -18.81 4.31 -0.79
C ASN A 297 -19.91 3.93 0.22
N ILE A 298 -20.43 4.87 1.01
CA ILE A 298 -21.54 4.62 1.94
C ILE A 298 -22.79 4.11 1.18
N LYS A 299 -23.13 4.72 0.05
CA LYS A 299 -24.22 4.24 -0.81
C LYS A 299 -23.96 2.83 -1.32
N MET A 300 -22.72 2.56 -1.73
CA MET A 300 -22.30 1.26 -2.23
C MET A 300 -22.39 0.17 -1.14
N VAL A 301 -21.93 0.45 0.08
CA VAL A 301 -22.07 -0.44 1.25
C VAL A 301 -23.55 -0.70 1.55
N ASN A 302 -24.39 0.34 1.59
CA ASN A 302 -25.83 0.19 1.81
C ASN A 302 -26.52 -0.69 0.75
N ASN A 303 -26.03 -0.66 -0.50
CA ASN A 303 -26.50 -1.53 -1.57
C ASN A 303 -25.96 -2.97 -1.46
N ALA A 304 -24.79 -3.16 -0.84
CA ALA A 304 -24.19 -4.48 -0.62
C ALA A 304 -24.83 -5.21 0.56
N LEU A 305 -25.18 -4.52 1.65
CA LEU A 305 -25.70 -5.09 2.88
C LEU A 305 -26.85 -6.11 2.69
N PRO A 306 -27.93 -5.82 1.93
CA PRO A 306 -29.01 -6.80 1.71
C PRO A 306 -28.51 -8.09 1.01
N LYS A 307 -27.53 -7.97 0.12
CA LYS A 307 -26.97 -9.10 -0.62
C LYS A 307 -26.09 -9.97 0.28
N ILE A 308 -25.30 -9.33 1.15
CA ILE A 308 -24.50 -10.01 2.17
C ILE A 308 -25.42 -10.74 3.16
N LEU A 309 -26.48 -10.07 3.64
CA LEU A 309 -27.47 -10.70 4.51
C LEU A 309 -28.08 -11.95 3.85
N ALA A 310 -28.53 -11.83 2.58
CA ALA A 310 -29.11 -12.95 1.85
C ALA A 310 -28.13 -14.11 1.66
N LYS A 311 -26.82 -13.82 1.45
CA LYS A 311 -25.79 -14.83 1.25
C LYS A 311 -25.44 -15.59 2.55
N TYR A 312 -25.34 -14.88 3.69
CA TYR A 312 -24.81 -15.41 4.95
C TYR A 312 -25.90 -15.73 6.00
N SER A 313 -27.20 -15.56 5.72
CA SER A 313 -28.31 -15.87 6.63
C SER A 313 -29.06 -17.14 6.30
N THR A 314 -28.41 -18.08 5.61
CA THR A 314 -29.01 -19.39 5.30
C THR A 314 -28.99 -20.30 6.54
N SER A 315 -29.92 -21.27 6.61
CA SER A 315 -30.12 -22.10 7.82
C SER A 315 -28.95 -23.02 8.16
N ASP A 316 -28.03 -23.21 7.23
CA ASP A 316 -26.84 -24.07 7.34
C ASP A 316 -25.56 -23.29 7.64
N GLN A 317 -25.63 -21.96 7.73
CA GLN A 317 -24.47 -21.11 8.00
C GLN A 317 -24.45 -20.59 9.45
N SER A 318 -23.23 -20.37 9.92
CA SER A 318 -23.00 -19.81 11.25
C SER A 318 -23.34 -18.32 11.31
N TYR A 319 -24.02 -17.89 12.38
CA TYR A 319 -24.17 -16.45 12.67
C TYR A 319 -22.84 -15.72 12.83
N HIS A 320 -21.77 -16.44 13.13
CA HIS A 320 -20.43 -15.88 13.18
C HIS A 320 -19.97 -15.37 11.82
N GLU A 321 -20.20 -16.14 10.74
CA GLU A 321 -19.87 -15.73 9.37
C GLU A 321 -20.67 -14.51 8.94
N LEU A 322 -21.97 -14.47 9.26
CA LEU A 322 -22.82 -13.32 8.99
C LEU A 322 -22.33 -12.06 9.74
N ARG A 323 -22.02 -12.22 11.04
CA ARG A 323 -21.50 -11.11 11.85
C ARG A 323 -20.18 -10.60 11.30
N SER A 324 -19.27 -11.51 10.95
CA SER A 324 -17.99 -11.16 10.35
C SER A 324 -18.19 -10.36 9.05
N ALA A 325 -18.99 -10.89 8.13
CA ALA A 325 -19.25 -10.24 6.86
C ALA A 325 -19.89 -8.84 7.04
N TYR A 326 -20.76 -8.67 8.03
CA TYR A 326 -21.41 -7.40 8.34
C TYR A 326 -20.43 -6.36 8.93
N LEU A 327 -19.53 -6.79 9.84
CA LEU A 327 -18.58 -5.89 10.49
C LEU A 327 -17.38 -5.50 9.60
N THR A 328 -17.19 -6.19 8.50
CA THR A 328 -16.14 -5.90 7.51
C THR A 328 -16.57 -4.77 6.55
N LEU A 329 -17.87 -4.52 6.41
CA LEU A 329 -18.44 -3.45 5.58
C LEU A 329 -18.58 -2.14 6.35
#